data_b37c1b522ab1f0aa76d7f22df6876454
#
_entry.id   b37c1b522ab1f0aa76d7f22df6876454
#
_cell.length_a   1.000
_cell.length_b   1.000
_cell.length_c   1.000
_cell.angle_alpha   90.00
_cell.angle_beta   90.00
_cell.angle_gamma   90.00
#
_symmetry.space_group_name_H-M   'P 1'
#
loop_
_entity.id
_entity.type
_entity.pdbx_description
1 polymer ?
#
loop_
_entity_poly.entity_id
_entity_poly.type
_entity_poly.pdbx_seq_one_letter_code
_entity_poly.pdbx_strand_id
1 'polypeptide(L)'
;MELRGAVALVTGGNGGLGQRICHALAKEGVHLAVVYAQSRESAEGVAHDLASRYQVGAAAFACDVTDGAAVERVVGEVTRHFGRLDILVNDAAYNKAIPFADLDGLTTEVWDKIIAVNLTGPMRLTKAAAPVMKAQGRGRVVNISSVSGIAPTGSSIA
;
A
#
# COMPACT_ATOMS: atom_id res chain seq x y z
N MET A 1 3.84 17.37 10.55
CA MET A 1 3.20 16.26 11.29
C MET A 1 4.32 15.53 12.01
N GLU A 2 4.20 15.33 13.29
CA GLU A 2 5.11 14.47 14.04
C GLU A 2 4.86 13.02 13.64
N LEU A 3 5.93 12.26 13.37
CA LEU A 3 5.83 10.87 12.93
C LEU A 3 5.69 9.90 14.10
N ARG A 4 6.37 10.16 15.21
CA ARG A 4 6.33 9.29 16.39
C ARG A 4 4.89 9.10 16.91
N GLY A 5 4.45 7.84 17.02
CA GLY A 5 3.10 7.49 17.42
C GLY A 5 2.01 7.69 16.35
N ALA A 6 2.39 8.13 15.13
CA ALA A 6 1.49 8.09 13.99
C ALA A 6 1.23 6.66 13.54
N VAL A 7 0.15 6.42 12.80
CA VAL A 7 -0.20 5.11 12.22
C VAL A 7 -0.16 5.19 10.70
N ALA A 8 0.57 4.30 10.08
CA ALA A 8 0.65 4.16 8.62
C ALA A 8 0.03 2.85 8.15
N LEU A 9 -0.80 2.93 7.11
CA LEU A 9 -1.25 1.80 6.30
C LEU A 9 -0.41 1.76 5.03
N VAL A 10 0.29 0.65 4.80
CA VAL A 10 1.15 0.46 3.63
C VAL A 10 0.62 -0.73 2.83
N THR A 11 0.07 -0.48 1.64
CA THR A 11 -0.38 -1.57 0.74
C THR A 11 0.81 -2.22 0.08
N GLY A 12 0.75 -3.55 -0.13
CA GLY A 12 1.93 -4.28 -0.59
C GLY A 12 3.08 -4.27 0.43
N GLY A 13 2.78 -4.04 1.71
CA GLY A 13 3.77 -3.86 2.78
C GLY A 13 4.69 -5.06 3.01
N ASN A 14 4.34 -6.24 2.50
CA ASN A 14 5.19 -7.44 2.49
C ASN A 14 6.00 -7.61 1.19
N GLY A 15 5.86 -6.70 0.22
CA GLY A 15 6.65 -6.66 -1.01
C GLY A 15 8.04 -6.05 -0.82
N GLY A 16 8.90 -6.15 -1.83
CA GLY A 16 10.29 -5.70 -1.74
C GLY A 16 10.48 -4.22 -1.39
N LEU A 17 9.67 -3.32 -1.99
CA LEU A 17 9.69 -1.89 -1.68
C LEU A 17 8.86 -1.60 -0.42
N GLY A 18 7.67 -2.19 -0.31
CA GLY A 18 6.77 -2.00 0.83
C GLY A 18 7.42 -2.30 2.17
N GLN A 19 8.20 -3.39 2.28
CA GLN A 19 8.96 -3.71 3.49
C GLN A 19 9.94 -2.59 3.86
N ARG A 20 10.67 -2.06 2.88
CA ARG A 20 11.65 -0.98 3.11
C ARG A 20 10.96 0.30 3.57
N ILE A 21 9.78 0.62 3.01
CA ILE A 21 8.95 1.73 3.43
C ILE A 21 8.49 1.51 4.88
N CYS A 22 7.99 0.31 5.21
CA CYS A 22 7.57 -0.03 6.57
C CYS A 22 8.72 0.12 7.57
N HIS A 23 9.93 -0.38 7.26
CA HIS A 23 11.11 -0.23 8.11
C HIS A 23 11.52 1.24 8.28
N ALA A 24 11.49 2.05 7.22
CA ALA A 24 11.84 3.46 7.29
C ALA A 24 10.88 4.23 8.21
N LEU A 25 9.57 3.97 8.09
CA LEU A 25 8.55 4.58 8.94
C LEU A 25 8.64 4.10 10.39
N ALA A 26 8.84 2.80 10.61
CA ALA A 26 8.98 2.23 11.95
C ALA A 26 10.19 2.80 12.70
N LYS A 27 11.31 3.06 12.01
CA LYS A 27 12.50 3.71 12.57
C LYS A 27 12.19 5.10 13.14
N GLU A 28 11.24 5.80 12.56
CA GLU A 28 10.76 7.11 13.02
C GLU A 28 9.67 7.00 14.12
N GLY A 29 9.37 5.78 14.58
CA GLY A 29 8.39 5.52 15.63
C GLY A 29 6.92 5.49 15.15
N VAL A 30 6.70 5.24 13.86
CA VAL A 30 5.36 5.07 13.27
C VAL A 30 4.88 3.64 13.53
N HIS A 31 3.61 3.48 13.92
CA HIS A 31 2.94 2.17 13.98
C HIS A 31 2.51 1.73 12.58
N LEU A 32 2.62 0.43 12.27
CA LEU A 32 2.46 -0.08 10.91
C LEU A 32 1.29 -1.06 10.75
N ALA A 33 0.39 -0.76 9.83
CA ALA A 33 -0.52 -1.71 9.22
C ALA A 33 0.12 -2.23 7.91
N VAL A 34 0.68 -3.44 7.96
CA VAL A 34 1.29 -4.13 6.81
C VAL A 34 0.17 -4.78 6.01
N VAL A 35 -0.24 -4.17 4.91
CA VAL A 35 -1.36 -4.66 4.10
C VAL A 35 -0.84 -5.53 2.96
N TYR A 36 -1.45 -6.72 2.81
CA TYR A 36 -1.08 -7.74 1.82
C TYR A 36 -2.30 -8.29 1.09
N ALA A 37 -2.12 -8.67 -0.17
CA ALA A 37 -3.13 -9.44 -0.92
C ALA A 37 -2.84 -10.95 -0.87
N GLN A 38 -1.56 -11.31 -0.85
CA GLN A 38 -1.06 -12.69 -0.83
C GLN A 38 0.03 -12.85 0.22
N SER A 39 0.32 -14.11 0.59
CA SER A 39 1.41 -14.44 1.51
C SER A 39 1.24 -13.84 2.90
N ARG A 40 0.18 -14.28 3.59
CA ARG A 40 -0.12 -13.91 4.98
C ARG A 40 1.08 -14.09 5.90
N GLU A 41 1.74 -15.24 5.83
CA GLU A 41 2.90 -15.56 6.65
C GLU A 41 4.04 -14.54 6.48
N SER A 42 4.32 -14.15 5.22
CA SER A 42 5.31 -13.09 4.93
C SER A 42 4.93 -11.76 5.58
N ALA A 43 3.66 -11.35 5.50
CA ALA A 43 3.21 -10.09 6.08
C ALA A 43 3.25 -10.10 7.62
N GLU A 44 2.86 -11.21 8.23
CA GLU A 44 2.95 -11.41 9.68
C GLU A 44 4.43 -11.42 10.15
N GLY A 45 5.33 -12.04 9.37
CA GLY A 45 6.78 -11.99 9.62
C GLY A 45 7.33 -10.56 9.59
N VAL A 46 6.95 -9.77 8.59
CA VAL A 46 7.33 -8.35 8.52
C VAL A 46 6.80 -7.58 9.72
N ALA A 47 5.52 -7.73 10.07
CA ALA A 47 4.93 -7.04 11.22
C ALA A 47 5.65 -7.42 12.54
N HIS A 48 5.98 -8.70 12.73
CA HIS A 48 6.73 -9.17 13.90
C HIS A 48 8.14 -8.55 13.98
N ASP A 49 8.88 -8.53 12.85
CA ASP A 49 10.22 -7.90 12.81
C ASP A 49 10.17 -6.40 13.12
N LEU A 50 9.19 -5.68 12.55
CA LEU A 50 8.99 -4.26 12.82
C LEU A 50 8.72 -3.99 14.31
N ALA A 51 7.80 -4.75 14.92
CA ALA A 51 7.45 -4.61 16.32
C ALA A 51 8.64 -4.90 17.24
N SER A 52 9.38 -5.98 16.96
CA SER A 52 10.53 -6.41 17.77
C SER A 52 11.71 -5.45 17.66
N ARG A 53 12.02 -5.00 16.44
CA ARG A 53 13.21 -4.18 16.15
C ARG A 53 13.06 -2.72 16.55
N TYR A 54 11.87 -2.13 16.36
CA TYR A 54 11.66 -0.69 16.55
C TYR A 54 10.76 -0.35 17.73
N GLN A 55 10.23 -1.35 18.42
CA GLN A 55 9.33 -1.16 19.58
C GLN A 55 8.08 -0.35 19.22
N VAL A 56 7.54 -0.56 18.02
CA VAL A 56 6.31 0.05 17.52
C VAL A 56 5.18 -0.98 17.44
N GLY A 57 3.95 -0.53 17.43
CA GLY A 57 2.81 -1.39 17.08
C GLY A 57 2.89 -1.75 15.60
N ALA A 58 2.82 -3.04 15.27
CA ALA A 58 2.75 -3.49 13.88
C ALA A 58 1.85 -4.72 13.76
N ALA A 59 1.00 -4.75 12.73
CA ALA A 59 0.10 -5.86 12.46
C ALA A 59 -0.14 -6.03 10.95
N ALA A 60 -0.44 -7.27 10.53
CA ALA A 60 -0.72 -7.61 9.14
C ALA A 60 -2.24 -7.63 8.88
N PHE A 61 -2.66 -7.09 7.73
CA PHE A 61 -4.05 -7.02 7.32
C PHE A 61 -4.21 -7.48 5.87
N ALA A 62 -5.21 -8.33 5.63
CA ALA A 62 -5.50 -8.83 4.29
C ALA A 62 -6.36 -7.83 3.51
N CYS A 63 -5.93 -7.46 2.30
CA CYS A 63 -6.72 -6.63 1.39
C CYS A 63 -6.25 -6.81 -0.05
N ASP A 64 -7.16 -7.22 -0.93
CA ASP A 64 -7.01 -7.01 -2.35
C ASP A 64 -7.51 -5.60 -2.67
N VAL A 65 -6.63 -4.73 -3.15
CA VAL A 65 -6.95 -3.32 -3.45
C VAL A 65 -7.94 -3.16 -4.61
N THR A 66 -8.16 -4.22 -5.38
CA THR A 66 -9.17 -4.26 -6.46
C THR A 66 -10.58 -4.51 -5.96
N ASP A 67 -10.73 -5.04 -4.72
CA ASP A 67 -12.03 -5.26 -4.08
C ASP A 67 -12.41 -4.06 -3.19
N GLY A 68 -13.43 -3.32 -3.60
CA GLY A 68 -13.90 -2.14 -2.86
C GLY A 68 -14.37 -2.46 -1.44
N ALA A 69 -15.03 -3.61 -1.22
CA ALA A 69 -15.50 -4.01 0.10
C ALA A 69 -14.30 -4.38 1.01
N ALA A 70 -13.28 -5.05 0.48
CA ALA A 70 -12.04 -5.32 1.20
C ALA A 70 -11.30 -4.04 1.60
N VAL A 71 -11.29 -3.04 0.71
CA VAL A 71 -10.68 -1.72 0.98
C VAL A 71 -11.38 -0.99 2.13
N GLU A 72 -12.70 -0.92 2.12
CA GLU A 72 -13.46 -0.29 3.21
C GLU A 72 -13.24 -1.04 4.54
N ARG A 73 -13.28 -2.36 4.49
CA ARG A 73 -13.05 -3.22 5.65
C ARG A 73 -11.65 -3.00 6.25
N VAL A 74 -10.58 -3.02 5.44
CA VAL A 74 -9.20 -2.89 5.96
C VAL A 74 -8.96 -1.54 6.60
N VAL A 75 -9.48 -0.45 6.05
CA VAL A 75 -9.37 0.88 6.67
C VAL A 75 -10.08 0.91 8.03
N GLY A 76 -11.27 0.31 8.11
CA GLY A 76 -12.02 0.18 9.37
C GLY A 76 -11.29 -0.69 10.40
N GLU A 77 -10.71 -1.82 9.98
CA GLU A 77 -9.93 -2.72 10.86
C GLU A 77 -8.69 -2.03 11.42
N VAL A 78 -7.91 -1.36 10.56
CA VAL A 78 -6.71 -0.61 10.96
C VAL A 78 -7.07 0.51 11.93
N THR A 79 -8.12 1.28 11.62
CA THR A 79 -8.58 2.37 12.49
C THR A 79 -9.04 1.85 13.84
N ARG A 80 -9.74 0.71 13.89
CA ARG A 80 -10.17 0.07 15.14
C ARG A 80 -9.00 -0.47 15.95
N HIS A 81 -8.01 -1.07 15.27
CA HIS A 81 -6.84 -1.70 15.91
C HIS A 81 -5.91 -0.67 16.55
N PHE A 82 -5.63 0.44 15.84
CA PHE A 82 -4.67 1.46 16.28
C PHE A 82 -5.34 2.73 16.85
N GLY A 83 -6.66 2.87 16.75
CA GLY A 83 -7.41 4.05 17.17
C GLY A 83 -7.30 5.25 16.22
N ARG A 84 -6.50 5.14 15.13
CA ARG A 84 -6.23 6.24 14.19
C ARG A 84 -5.65 5.73 12.86
N LEU A 85 -5.62 6.62 11.86
CA LEU A 85 -4.90 6.41 10.60
C LEU A 85 -4.35 7.76 10.11
N ASP A 86 -3.04 7.96 10.15
CA ASP A 86 -2.40 9.23 9.81
C ASP A 86 -1.76 9.24 8.43
N ILE A 87 -1.26 8.09 7.98
CA ILE A 87 -0.50 7.94 6.75
C ILE A 87 -1.07 6.77 5.94
N LEU A 88 -1.39 7.02 4.68
CA LEU A 88 -1.69 6.00 3.69
C LEU A 88 -0.56 5.98 2.67
N VAL A 89 0.08 4.83 2.49
CA VAL A 89 1.05 4.60 1.42
C VAL A 89 0.47 3.59 0.45
N ASN A 90 0.13 4.03 -0.74
CA ASN A 90 -0.29 3.20 -1.86
C ASN A 90 0.96 2.71 -2.60
N ASP A 91 1.45 1.51 -2.22
CA ASP A 91 2.62 0.85 -2.79
C ASP A 91 2.27 -0.44 -3.55
N ALA A 92 1.12 -1.05 -3.26
CA ALA A 92 0.66 -2.23 -3.99
C ALA A 92 0.59 -1.92 -5.49
N ALA A 93 1.26 -2.75 -6.29
CA ALA A 93 1.30 -2.60 -7.73
C ALA A 93 1.25 -3.96 -8.44
N TYR A 94 0.72 -3.95 -9.64
CA TYR A 94 0.78 -5.05 -10.59
C TYR A 94 1.47 -4.56 -11.86
N ASN A 95 2.46 -5.32 -12.31
CA ASN A 95 3.13 -5.09 -13.59
C ASN A 95 3.28 -6.42 -14.32
N LYS A 96 3.16 -6.38 -15.64
CA LYS A 96 3.51 -7.48 -16.54
C LYS A 96 4.53 -6.96 -17.55
N ALA A 97 5.70 -7.56 -17.58
CA ALA A 97 6.71 -7.21 -18.57
C ALA A 97 6.23 -7.58 -19.97
N ILE A 98 5.90 -6.56 -20.77
CA ILE A 98 5.46 -6.67 -22.16
C ILE A 98 6.43 -5.85 -23.01
N PRO A 99 7.25 -6.46 -23.89
CA PRO A 99 8.15 -5.74 -24.75
C PRO A 99 7.40 -4.74 -25.66
N PHE A 100 8.00 -3.58 -25.94
CA PHE A 100 7.38 -2.55 -26.78
C PHE A 100 7.01 -3.03 -28.19
N ALA A 101 7.69 -4.07 -28.70
CA ALA A 101 7.38 -4.67 -29.99
C ALA A 101 6.19 -5.66 -29.96
N ASP A 102 5.72 -6.06 -28.77
CA ASP A 102 4.67 -7.06 -28.56
C ASP A 102 3.38 -6.39 -28.08
N LEU A 103 2.72 -5.67 -28.97
CA LEU A 103 1.42 -5.03 -28.65
C LEU A 103 0.32 -6.05 -28.38
N ASP A 104 0.36 -7.22 -29.00
CA ASP A 104 -0.65 -8.27 -28.80
C ASP A 104 -0.54 -8.90 -27.38
N GLY A 105 0.63 -8.83 -26.76
CA GLY A 105 0.84 -9.22 -25.37
C GLY A 105 0.13 -8.32 -24.35
N LEU A 106 -0.25 -7.11 -24.75
CA LEU A 106 -1.08 -6.21 -23.94
C LEU A 106 -2.56 -6.51 -24.18
N THR A 107 -3.03 -7.61 -23.61
CA THR A 107 -4.46 -7.97 -23.69
C THR A 107 -5.31 -7.05 -22.82
N THR A 108 -6.62 -6.99 -23.10
CA THR A 108 -7.58 -6.20 -22.30
C THR A 108 -7.55 -6.62 -20.82
N GLU A 109 -7.44 -7.91 -20.52
CA GLU A 109 -7.39 -8.43 -19.15
C GLU A 109 -6.14 -7.95 -18.40
N VAL A 110 -5.00 -7.89 -19.09
CA VAL A 110 -3.74 -7.37 -18.51
C VAL A 110 -3.87 -5.88 -18.25
N TRP A 111 -4.38 -5.12 -19.23
CA TRP A 111 -4.65 -3.69 -19.09
C TRP A 111 -5.59 -3.40 -17.92
N ASP A 112 -6.74 -4.05 -17.88
CA ASP A 112 -7.75 -3.86 -16.85
C ASP A 112 -7.19 -4.16 -15.46
N LYS A 113 -6.37 -5.21 -15.33
CA LYS A 113 -5.72 -5.55 -14.07
C LYS A 113 -4.71 -4.49 -13.64
N ILE A 114 -3.91 -3.96 -14.55
CA ILE A 114 -2.96 -2.88 -14.28
C ILE A 114 -3.71 -1.64 -13.76
N ILE A 115 -4.76 -1.21 -14.46
CA ILE A 115 -5.59 -0.07 -14.07
C ILE A 115 -6.29 -0.33 -12.73
N ALA A 116 -6.85 -1.51 -12.54
CA ALA A 116 -7.55 -1.86 -11.29
C ALA A 116 -6.62 -1.78 -10.07
N VAL A 117 -5.41 -2.32 -10.17
CA VAL A 117 -4.45 -2.34 -9.05
C VAL A 117 -3.77 -0.98 -8.88
N ASN A 118 -3.21 -0.41 -9.98
CA ASN A 118 -2.28 0.71 -9.87
C ASN A 118 -2.97 2.09 -9.83
N LEU A 119 -4.21 2.19 -10.30
CA LEU A 119 -4.95 3.45 -10.36
C LEU A 119 -6.23 3.41 -9.52
N THR A 120 -7.11 2.44 -9.78
CA THR A 120 -8.40 2.34 -9.09
C THR A 120 -8.22 1.98 -7.61
N GLY A 121 -7.28 1.08 -7.29
CA GLY A 121 -6.95 0.70 -5.91
C GLY A 121 -6.54 1.89 -5.04
N PRO A 122 -5.52 2.67 -5.40
CA PRO A 122 -5.12 3.90 -4.71
C PRO A 122 -6.24 4.92 -4.54
N MET A 123 -7.08 5.11 -5.55
CA MET A 123 -8.26 5.99 -5.49
C MET A 123 -9.26 5.49 -4.42
N ARG A 124 -9.59 4.19 -4.41
CA ARG A 124 -10.51 3.58 -3.43
C ARG A 124 -9.97 3.71 -2.01
N LEU A 125 -8.69 3.38 -1.79
CA LEU A 125 -8.04 3.49 -0.48
C LEU A 125 -8.02 4.94 0.01
N THR A 126 -7.69 5.89 -0.86
CA THR A 126 -7.73 7.31 -0.53
C THR A 126 -9.14 7.75 -0.15
N LYS A 127 -10.16 7.33 -0.91
CA LYS A 127 -11.57 7.62 -0.62
C LYS A 127 -12.01 7.02 0.72
N ALA A 128 -11.60 5.80 1.04
CA ALA A 128 -11.93 5.14 2.31
C ALA A 128 -11.20 5.76 3.51
N ALA A 129 -9.92 6.13 3.36
CA ALA A 129 -9.11 6.72 4.44
C ALA A 129 -9.46 8.20 4.72
N ALA A 130 -9.91 8.94 3.72
CA ALA A 130 -10.14 10.39 3.82
C ALA A 130 -11.13 10.79 4.95
N PRO A 131 -12.26 10.11 5.18
CA PRO A 131 -13.16 10.45 6.30
C PRO A 131 -12.48 10.36 7.66
N VAL A 132 -11.69 9.31 7.91
CA VAL A 132 -10.93 9.10 9.15
C VAL A 132 -9.92 10.24 9.34
N MET A 133 -9.13 10.53 8.32
CA MET A 133 -8.13 11.59 8.34
C MET A 133 -8.76 12.98 8.54
N LYS A 134 -9.91 13.25 7.91
CA LYS A 134 -10.67 14.51 8.10
C LYS A 134 -11.18 14.65 9.52
N ALA A 135 -11.76 13.60 10.11
CA ALA A 135 -12.25 13.61 11.48
C ALA A 135 -11.12 13.87 12.50
N GLN A 136 -9.89 13.43 12.20
CA GLN A 136 -8.69 13.68 13.00
C GLN A 136 -8.06 15.07 12.77
N GLY A 137 -8.53 15.83 11.76
CA GLY A 137 -7.95 17.11 11.35
C GLY A 137 -6.58 16.98 10.67
N ARG A 138 -6.10 15.76 10.38
CA ARG A 138 -4.80 15.52 9.74
C ARG A 138 -4.75 14.19 9.01
N GLY A 139 -3.91 14.12 7.98
CA GLY A 139 -3.62 12.92 7.21
C GLY A 139 -2.61 13.20 6.10
N ARG A 140 -1.95 12.17 5.62
CA ARG A 140 -1.06 12.20 4.46
C ARG A 140 -1.29 10.98 3.61
N VAL A 141 -1.39 11.20 2.30
CA VAL A 141 -1.46 10.13 1.30
C VAL A 141 -0.22 10.22 0.44
N VAL A 142 0.47 9.10 0.29
CA VAL A 142 1.64 8.92 -0.57
C VAL A 142 1.30 7.87 -1.60
N ASN A 143 1.39 8.21 -2.87
CA ASN A 143 1.24 7.28 -3.98
C ASN A 143 2.62 6.96 -4.54
N ILE A 144 3.00 5.69 -4.53
CA ILE A 144 4.22 5.23 -5.17
C ILE A 144 3.96 5.11 -6.66
N SER A 145 4.73 5.83 -7.44
CA SER A 145 4.69 5.85 -8.90
C SER A 145 6.01 5.34 -9.45
N SER A 146 6.24 5.49 -10.73
CA SER A 146 7.44 5.06 -11.41
C SER A 146 8.06 6.18 -12.25
N VAL A 147 9.37 6.16 -12.38
CA VAL A 147 10.10 6.98 -13.37
C VAL A 147 9.65 6.68 -14.80
N SER A 148 9.09 5.50 -15.05
CA SER A 148 8.52 5.12 -16.36
C SER A 148 7.37 6.03 -16.80
N GLY A 149 6.68 6.70 -15.88
CA GLY A 149 5.67 7.70 -16.19
C GLY A 149 6.24 9.03 -16.76
N ILE A 150 7.55 9.25 -16.59
CA ILE A 150 8.24 10.47 -17.06
C ILE A 150 9.17 10.13 -18.22
N ALA A 151 9.89 9.01 -18.13
CA ALA A 151 10.84 8.55 -19.14
C ALA A 151 10.50 7.10 -19.51
N PRO A 152 9.73 6.88 -20.60
CA PRO A 152 9.27 5.54 -21.02
C PRO A 152 10.40 4.72 -21.65
N THR A 153 11.50 4.57 -20.93
CA THR A 153 12.65 3.73 -21.32
C THR A 153 12.59 2.35 -20.63
N GLY A 154 11.45 2.06 -20.00
CA GLY A 154 11.25 0.86 -19.21
C GLY A 154 11.07 -0.40 -20.06
N SER A 155 10.86 -1.49 -19.38
CA SER A 155 10.74 -2.83 -19.95
C SER A 155 9.31 -3.22 -20.34
N SER A 156 8.33 -2.34 -20.20
CA SER A 156 6.92 -2.65 -20.42
C SER A 156 6.15 -1.49 -21.04
N ILE A 157 5.14 -1.83 -21.87
CA ILE A 157 4.22 -0.88 -22.52
C ILE A 157 3.25 -0.27 -21.47
N ALA A 158 2.94 -0.99 -20.41
CA ALA A 158 1.93 -0.59 -19.42
C ALA A 158 2.45 -0.68 -17.98
#